data_d133ab65dc48c4de79531b6d62479876
#
_entry.id   d133ab65dc48c4de79531b6d62479876
#
_cell.length_a   1.000
_cell.length_b   1.000
_cell.length_c   1.000
_cell.angle_alpha   90.00
_cell.angle_beta   90.00
_cell.angle_gamma   90.00
#
_symmetry.space_group_name_H-M   'P 1'
#
loop_
_entity.id
_entity.type
_entity.pdbx_description
1 polymer ?
#
loop_
_entity_poly.entity_id
_entity_poly.type
_entity_poly.pdbx_seq_one_letter_code
_entity_poly.pdbx_strand_id
1 'polypeptide(L)'
;MSDYTLKTMMNKPERLAPGHRMCAGCGATIAVRAVLRALHEGDQAVIGNATGCLEVSSFMYPYTAWEDSYIHNAFENAGATLSGVETAYKALKKRGKLPEDVNYKFITFGGDGGTYDIGFQSLSGAMERGHDMVYVCYDNGAYMNTGIQRSSATPMYADTTTTPVGKQSNGKMQNRKDLASIIADHDVPYVAQTTLSLIHISEPT
;
A
#
# COMPACT_ATOMS: atom_id res chain seq x y z
N MET A 1 21.69 -17.26 0.40
CA MET A 1 20.71 -17.92 -0.45
C MET A 1 19.37 -17.95 0.26
N SER A 2 18.47 -17.35 -0.35
CA SER A 2 17.13 -16.88 -0.11
C SER A 2 16.43 -17.33 1.19
N ASP A 3 16.36 -16.43 2.14
CA ASP A 3 15.44 -16.47 3.28
C ASP A 3 13.97 -16.38 2.83
N TYR A 4 13.71 -16.35 1.53
CA TYR A 4 12.42 -16.14 0.89
C TYR A 4 11.92 -17.40 0.15
N THR A 5 12.11 -18.58 0.72
CA THR A 5 11.44 -19.78 0.22
C THR A 5 10.02 -19.87 0.78
N LEU A 6 9.12 -20.58 0.10
CA LEU A 6 7.76 -20.79 0.62
C LEU A 6 7.79 -21.35 2.06
N LYS A 7 8.69 -22.28 2.34
CA LYS A 7 8.85 -22.91 3.67
C LYS A 7 9.27 -21.89 4.74
N THR A 8 10.23 -21.02 4.44
CA THR A 8 10.65 -19.97 5.38
C THR A 8 9.57 -18.91 5.59
N MET A 9 8.90 -18.51 4.52
CA MET A 9 7.82 -17.52 4.60
C MET A 9 6.60 -18.01 5.39
N MET A 10 6.26 -19.29 5.30
CA MET A 10 5.16 -19.89 6.08
C MET A 10 5.43 -19.90 7.59
N ASN A 11 6.69 -19.96 8.00
CA ASN A 11 7.09 -20.02 9.41
C ASN A 11 7.29 -18.63 10.05
N LYS A 12 7.23 -17.56 9.27
CA LYS A 12 7.35 -16.20 9.82
C LYS A 12 6.10 -15.82 10.63
N PRO A 13 6.26 -15.04 11.71
CA PRO A 13 5.14 -14.61 12.52
C PRO A 13 4.14 -13.78 11.70
N GLU A 14 2.88 -13.87 12.04
CA GLU A 14 1.85 -12.97 11.50
C GLU A 14 2.00 -11.60 12.16
N ARG A 15 1.96 -10.56 11.36
CA ARG A 15 2.03 -9.16 11.80
C ARG A 15 0.75 -8.36 11.49
N LEU A 16 -0.20 -9.02 10.81
CA LEU A 16 -1.58 -8.59 10.72
C LEU A 16 -2.43 -9.66 11.42
N ALA A 17 -2.85 -9.35 12.64
CA ALA A 17 -3.61 -10.27 13.47
C ALA A 17 -4.97 -10.62 12.87
N PRO A 18 -5.51 -11.82 13.14
CA PRO A 18 -6.92 -12.12 12.87
C PRO A 18 -7.80 -11.15 13.66
N GLY A 19 -9.00 -10.87 13.14
CA GLY A 19 -9.92 -9.90 13.76
C GLY A 19 -10.06 -8.60 13.00
N HIS A 20 -9.29 -8.39 11.92
CA HIS A 20 -9.59 -7.37 10.92
C HIS A 20 -10.96 -7.65 10.27
N ARG A 21 -11.62 -6.60 9.81
CA ARG A 21 -12.98 -6.68 9.22
C ARG A 21 -12.97 -6.64 7.69
N MET A 22 -11.88 -7.10 7.07
CA MET A 22 -11.81 -7.23 5.62
C MET A 22 -12.77 -8.33 5.13
N CYS A 23 -13.24 -8.19 3.90
CA CYS A 23 -14.12 -9.19 3.28
C CYS A 23 -13.45 -10.57 3.24
N ALA A 24 -14.24 -11.62 3.39
CA ALA A 24 -13.75 -12.98 3.24
C ALA A 24 -13.15 -13.19 1.84
N GLY A 25 -11.93 -13.72 1.78
CA GLY A 25 -11.21 -13.94 0.52
C GLY A 25 -10.65 -12.67 -0.15
N CYS A 26 -10.64 -11.53 0.55
CA CYS A 26 -10.08 -10.30 -0.01
C CYS A 26 -8.58 -10.43 -0.29
N GLY A 27 -8.18 -10.17 -1.55
CA GLY A 27 -6.78 -10.23 -1.98
C GLY A 27 -5.86 -9.24 -1.27
N ALA A 28 -6.39 -8.10 -0.82
CA ALA A 28 -5.59 -7.10 -0.11
C ALA A 28 -4.96 -7.66 1.18
N THR A 29 -5.68 -8.50 1.95
CA THR A 29 -5.14 -9.12 3.15
C THR A 29 -4.02 -10.12 2.84
N ILE A 30 -4.14 -10.85 1.74
CA ILE A 30 -3.10 -11.78 1.29
C ILE A 30 -1.85 -10.99 0.91
N ALA A 31 -2.01 -9.92 0.14
CA ALA A 31 -0.90 -9.06 -0.28
C ALA A 31 -0.19 -8.40 0.91
N VAL A 32 -0.93 -7.82 1.85
CA VAL A 32 -0.39 -7.20 3.07
C VAL A 32 0.41 -8.21 3.89
N ARG A 33 -0.13 -9.40 4.13
CA ARG A 33 0.56 -10.45 4.88
C ARG A 33 1.83 -10.91 4.17
N ALA A 34 1.81 -11.00 2.83
CA ALA A 34 3.00 -11.33 2.06
C ALA A 34 4.08 -10.24 2.21
N VAL A 35 3.72 -8.98 2.13
CA VAL A 35 4.65 -7.84 2.34
C VAL A 35 5.24 -7.87 3.74
N LEU A 36 4.42 -8.02 4.78
CA LEU A 36 4.90 -8.04 6.16
C LEU A 36 5.79 -9.26 6.46
N ARG A 37 5.52 -10.40 5.86
CA ARG A 37 6.38 -11.60 5.94
C ARG A 37 7.71 -11.45 5.21
N ALA A 38 7.85 -10.48 4.31
CA ALA A 38 9.12 -10.18 3.68
C ALA A 38 10.13 -9.49 4.62
N LEU A 39 9.68 -8.93 5.74
CA LEU A 39 10.56 -8.35 6.75
C LEU A 39 11.51 -9.40 7.35
N HIS A 40 12.73 -8.98 7.65
CA HIS A 40 13.70 -9.84 8.34
C HIS A 40 13.37 -9.96 9.82
N GLU A 41 13.94 -10.97 10.46
CA GLU A 41 13.89 -11.09 11.91
C GLU A 41 14.59 -9.89 12.56
N GLY A 42 13.94 -9.25 13.54
CA GLY A 42 14.43 -8.03 14.18
C GLY A 42 14.05 -6.72 13.50
N ASP A 43 13.55 -6.74 12.25
CA ASP A 43 13.00 -5.54 11.62
C ASP A 43 11.72 -5.09 12.33
N GLN A 44 11.61 -3.79 12.58
CA GLN A 44 10.38 -3.15 13.05
C GLN A 44 9.78 -2.33 11.93
N ALA A 45 8.50 -2.50 11.69
CA ALA A 45 7.83 -1.71 10.67
C ALA A 45 7.11 -0.49 11.28
N VAL A 46 7.09 0.59 10.52
CA VAL A 46 6.21 1.73 10.72
C VAL A 46 5.29 1.81 9.51
N ILE A 47 4.03 1.55 9.76
CA ILE A 47 3.01 1.43 8.71
C ILE A 47 2.25 2.75 8.59
N GLY A 48 2.28 3.36 7.41
CA GLY A 48 1.36 4.42 7.02
C GLY A 48 0.26 3.84 6.13
N ASN A 49 -0.99 4.09 6.45
CA ASN A 49 -2.08 3.55 5.66
C ASN A 49 -3.05 4.67 5.25
N ALA A 50 -3.24 4.83 3.95
CA ALA A 50 -4.22 5.75 3.41
C ALA A 50 -5.63 5.23 3.66
N THR A 51 -6.59 6.14 3.89
CA THR A 51 -8.00 5.79 4.01
C THR A 51 -8.45 4.90 2.86
N GLY A 52 -9.14 3.83 3.17
CA GLY A 52 -9.62 2.84 2.22
C GLY A 52 -10.09 1.57 2.92
N CYS A 53 -10.39 0.52 2.15
CA CYS A 53 -10.86 -0.75 2.70
C CYS A 53 -9.91 -1.31 3.77
N LEU A 54 -8.62 -1.34 3.50
CA LEU A 54 -7.62 -1.90 4.41
C LEU A 54 -7.56 -1.09 5.70
N GLU A 55 -7.53 0.23 5.59
CA GLU A 55 -7.41 1.13 6.72
C GLU A 55 -8.62 0.99 7.65
N VAL A 56 -9.84 1.25 7.16
CA VAL A 56 -11.05 1.23 8.00
C VAL A 56 -11.38 -0.14 8.60
N SER A 57 -10.91 -1.21 7.98
CA SER A 57 -11.17 -2.58 8.42
C SER A 57 -10.14 -3.13 9.40
N SER A 58 -9.00 -2.46 9.58
CA SER A 58 -7.87 -3.01 10.33
C SER A 58 -7.49 -2.23 11.58
N PHE A 59 -7.96 -0.99 11.76
CA PHE A 59 -7.54 -0.15 12.90
C PHE A 59 -8.63 0.15 13.93
N MET A 60 -9.78 -0.40 13.89
CA MET A 60 -10.95 -0.08 14.70
C MET A 60 -10.64 0.28 16.16
N TYR A 61 -10.66 1.58 16.49
CA TYR A 61 -10.40 2.04 17.86
C TYR A 61 -11.39 1.41 18.88
N PRO A 62 -10.94 0.98 20.06
CA PRO A 62 -9.57 1.04 20.59
C PRO A 62 -8.67 -0.13 20.17
N TYR A 63 -9.10 -0.97 19.26
CA TYR A 63 -8.39 -2.16 18.80
C TYR A 63 -7.75 -1.93 17.44
N THR A 64 -6.62 -2.61 17.20
CA THR A 64 -5.96 -2.65 15.90
C THR A 64 -5.60 -4.09 15.57
N ALA A 65 -5.61 -4.42 14.28
CA ALA A 65 -5.11 -5.71 13.79
C ALA A 65 -3.60 -5.67 13.49
N TRP A 66 -2.97 -4.51 13.55
CA TRP A 66 -1.55 -4.33 13.27
C TRP A 66 -0.70 -4.60 14.52
N GLU A 67 0.31 -5.43 14.39
CA GLU A 67 1.30 -5.67 15.45
C GLU A 67 2.49 -4.70 15.36
N ASP A 68 2.60 -3.99 14.27
CA ASP A 68 3.59 -2.93 14.04
C ASP A 68 3.05 -1.55 14.40
N SER A 69 3.96 -0.57 14.50
CA SER A 69 3.56 0.83 14.63
C SER A 69 2.70 1.25 13.45
N TYR A 70 1.52 1.80 13.71
CA TYR A 70 0.53 2.10 12.69
C TYR A 70 0.06 3.54 12.75
N ILE A 71 0.01 4.19 11.59
CA ILE A 71 -0.44 5.58 11.43
C ILE A 71 -1.59 5.60 10.43
N HIS A 72 -2.77 5.99 10.93
CA HIS A 72 -3.93 6.29 10.09
C HIS A 72 -3.71 7.60 9.34
N ASN A 73 -4.07 7.62 8.06
CA ASN A 73 -3.98 8.78 7.20
C ASN A 73 -5.28 8.97 6.41
N ALA A 74 -5.54 10.21 5.97
CA ALA A 74 -6.55 10.46 4.97
C ALA A 74 -6.12 9.86 3.61
N PHE A 75 -7.03 9.87 2.63
CA PHE A 75 -6.78 9.27 1.31
C PHE A 75 -5.51 9.78 0.64
N GLU A 76 -5.21 11.09 0.80
CA GLU A 76 -4.22 11.82 0.01
C GLU A 76 -2.82 11.87 0.63
N ASN A 77 -2.69 11.72 1.95
CA ASN A 77 -1.48 12.18 2.64
C ASN A 77 -0.56 11.07 3.17
N ALA A 78 -0.85 9.80 2.93
CA ALA A 78 -0.04 8.71 3.50
C ALA A 78 1.43 8.77 3.06
N GLY A 79 1.71 9.06 1.79
CA GLY A 79 3.07 9.23 1.29
C GLY A 79 3.80 10.40 1.96
N ALA A 80 3.14 11.54 2.12
CA ALA A 80 3.72 12.71 2.77
C ALA A 80 3.94 12.48 4.27
N THR A 81 2.98 11.84 4.96
CA THR A 81 3.12 11.52 6.39
C THR A 81 4.32 10.62 6.63
N LEU A 82 4.43 9.53 5.87
CA LEU A 82 5.53 8.59 6.10
C LEU A 82 6.89 9.16 5.67
N SER A 83 6.93 10.06 4.69
CA SER A 83 8.12 10.87 4.37
C SER A 83 8.57 11.69 5.59
N GLY A 84 7.63 12.31 6.30
CA GLY A 84 7.92 13.06 7.53
C GLY A 84 8.43 12.17 8.66
N VAL A 85 7.83 11.01 8.84
CA VAL A 85 8.24 10.03 9.87
C VAL A 85 9.65 9.50 9.58
N GLU A 86 9.95 9.14 8.35
CA GLU A 86 11.27 8.69 7.92
C GLU A 86 12.34 9.77 8.12
N THR A 87 12.02 11.00 7.78
CA THR A 87 12.89 12.15 8.01
C THR A 87 13.15 12.39 9.50
N ALA A 88 12.11 12.31 10.34
CA ALA A 88 12.22 12.43 11.78
C ALA A 88 13.07 11.29 12.37
N TYR A 89 12.89 10.06 11.90
CA TYR A 89 13.70 8.92 12.26
C TYR A 89 15.19 9.17 11.99
N LYS A 90 15.55 9.60 10.77
CA LYS A 90 16.92 9.94 10.40
C LYS A 90 17.51 11.02 11.31
N ALA A 91 16.72 12.06 11.61
CA ALA A 91 17.16 13.13 12.50
C ALA A 91 17.36 12.67 13.95
N LEU A 92 16.49 11.83 14.48
CA LEU A 92 16.59 11.27 15.83
C LEU A 92 17.77 10.30 15.94
N LYS A 93 17.98 9.44 14.94
CA LYS A 93 19.12 8.54 14.87
C LYS A 93 20.44 9.31 14.87
N LYS A 94 20.56 10.35 14.04
CA LYS A 94 21.74 11.24 14.00
C LYS A 94 22.02 11.93 15.33
N ARG A 95 20.99 12.16 16.14
CA ARG A 95 21.12 12.77 17.49
C ARG A 95 21.35 11.74 18.62
N GLY A 96 21.51 10.45 18.29
CA GLY A 96 21.67 9.38 19.26
C GLY A 96 20.44 9.16 20.17
N LYS A 97 19.23 9.51 19.69
CA LYS A 97 17.99 9.39 20.46
C LYS A 97 17.21 8.11 20.18
N LEU A 98 17.70 7.27 19.28
CA LEU A 98 17.13 5.98 18.95
C LEU A 98 18.18 4.87 19.15
N PRO A 99 17.75 3.64 19.49
CA PRO A 99 18.63 2.50 19.56
C PRO A 99 19.33 2.28 18.22
N GLU A 100 20.63 1.96 18.24
CA GLU A 100 21.41 1.74 17.02
C GLU A 100 21.12 0.36 16.39
N ASP A 101 20.74 -0.60 17.21
CA ASP A 101 20.50 -2.00 16.86
C ASP A 101 19.11 -2.28 16.27
N VAL A 102 18.22 -1.28 16.27
CA VAL A 102 16.88 -1.44 15.69
C VAL A 102 16.85 -0.96 14.26
N ASN A 103 16.39 -1.84 13.36
CA ASN A 103 16.20 -1.54 11.94
C ASN A 103 14.72 -1.25 11.65
N TYR A 104 14.40 0.01 11.42
CA TYR A 104 13.05 0.43 11.09
C TYR A 104 12.81 0.40 9.59
N LYS A 105 11.67 -0.17 9.17
CA LYS A 105 11.18 -0.22 7.80
C LYS A 105 9.92 0.61 7.68
N PHE A 106 9.91 1.54 6.74
CA PHE A 106 8.77 2.43 6.50
C PHE A 106 7.95 1.90 5.33
N ILE A 107 6.71 1.51 5.59
CA ILE A 107 5.83 0.89 4.59
C ILE A 107 4.51 1.64 4.53
N THR A 108 4.17 2.15 3.36
CA THR A 108 2.88 2.79 3.12
C THR A 108 1.98 1.87 2.33
N PHE A 109 0.73 1.75 2.76
CA PHE A 109 -0.32 1.09 1.98
C PHE A 109 -1.34 2.13 1.52
N GLY A 110 -1.71 2.04 0.23
CA GLY A 110 -2.76 2.86 -0.35
C GLY A 110 -3.62 2.06 -1.32
N GLY A 111 -4.92 2.32 -1.34
CA GLY A 111 -5.80 1.81 -2.40
C GLY A 111 -5.56 2.56 -3.71
N ASP A 112 -6.12 2.03 -4.80
CA ASP A 112 -5.97 2.66 -6.13
C ASP A 112 -6.50 4.09 -6.18
N GLY A 113 -7.66 4.37 -5.62
CA GLY A 113 -8.21 5.73 -5.59
C GLY A 113 -7.32 6.71 -4.83
N GLY A 114 -6.84 6.33 -3.65
CA GLY A 114 -5.91 7.13 -2.87
C GLY A 114 -4.56 7.32 -3.55
N THR A 115 -4.12 6.36 -4.33
CA THR A 115 -2.78 6.35 -4.95
C THR A 115 -2.77 7.01 -6.34
N TYR A 116 -3.67 6.60 -7.24
CA TYR A 116 -3.71 7.07 -8.63
C TYR A 116 -4.30 8.47 -8.79
N ASP A 117 -5.14 8.87 -7.84
CA ASP A 117 -5.91 10.11 -7.92
C ASP A 117 -5.49 11.08 -6.80
N ILE A 118 -6.22 11.11 -5.70
CA ILE A 118 -6.12 12.19 -4.70
C ILE A 118 -4.77 12.23 -3.96
N GLY A 119 -4.09 11.10 -3.77
CA GLY A 119 -2.79 11.02 -3.10
C GLY A 119 -1.59 10.98 -4.04
N PHE A 120 -1.82 11.07 -5.36
CA PHE A 120 -0.74 10.95 -6.34
C PHE A 120 0.34 12.02 -6.15
N GLN A 121 -0.02 13.24 -5.83
CA GLN A 121 0.93 14.33 -5.56
C GLN A 121 1.84 14.00 -4.36
N SER A 122 1.27 13.48 -3.28
CA SER A 122 2.02 13.08 -2.09
C SER A 122 3.00 11.95 -2.40
N LEU A 123 2.58 10.97 -3.18
CA LEU A 123 3.42 9.87 -3.64
C LEU A 123 4.55 10.38 -4.54
N SER A 124 4.21 11.14 -5.59
CA SER A 124 5.19 11.70 -6.52
C SER A 124 6.27 12.50 -5.80
N GLY A 125 5.87 13.39 -4.88
CA GLY A 125 6.83 14.16 -4.10
C GLY A 125 7.67 13.33 -3.12
N ALA A 126 7.15 12.22 -2.60
CA ALA A 126 7.93 11.29 -1.78
C ALA A 126 8.99 10.55 -2.63
N MET A 127 8.63 10.12 -3.82
CA MET A 127 9.54 9.45 -4.77
C MET A 127 10.64 10.41 -5.24
N GLU A 128 10.28 11.63 -5.65
CA GLU A 128 11.24 12.67 -6.06
C GLU A 128 12.29 12.96 -4.97
N ARG A 129 11.87 13.01 -3.70
CA ARG A 129 12.79 13.27 -2.58
C ARG A 129 13.64 12.06 -2.17
N GLY A 130 13.40 10.89 -2.72
CA GLY A 130 14.19 9.69 -2.46
C GLY A 130 14.09 9.21 -1.01
N HIS A 131 12.90 9.27 -0.39
CA HIS A 131 12.69 8.72 0.95
C HIS A 131 12.88 7.20 0.96
N ASP A 132 13.55 6.71 2.00
CA ASP A 132 13.77 5.27 2.20
C ASP A 132 12.50 4.61 2.76
N MET A 133 11.55 4.37 1.86
CA MET A 133 10.25 3.79 2.17
C MET A 133 9.75 2.90 1.02
N VAL A 134 8.92 1.95 1.35
CA VAL A 134 8.19 1.13 0.38
C VAL A 134 6.75 1.62 0.30
N TYR A 135 6.27 1.94 -0.89
CA TYR A 135 4.86 2.26 -1.13
C TYR A 135 4.18 1.09 -1.84
N VAL A 136 3.14 0.55 -1.25
CA VAL A 136 2.37 -0.59 -1.76
C VAL A 136 0.97 -0.11 -2.15
N CYS A 137 0.68 -0.11 -3.43
CA CYS A 137 -0.67 0.14 -3.92
C CYS A 137 -1.43 -1.20 -4.06
N TYR A 138 -2.47 -1.40 -3.24
CA TYR A 138 -3.40 -2.51 -3.44
C TYR A 138 -4.54 -2.04 -4.35
N ASP A 139 -4.49 -2.44 -5.59
CA ASP A 139 -5.39 -1.99 -6.64
C ASP A 139 -6.56 -2.97 -6.79
N ASN A 140 -7.75 -2.52 -6.49
CA ASN A 140 -9.00 -3.26 -6.68
C ASN A 140 -9.94 -2.61 -7.71
N GLY A 141 -9.44 -1.61 -8.44
CA GLY A 141 -10.10 -1.00 -9.60
C GLY A 141 -11.16 0.05 -9.30
N ALA A 142 -11.35 0.46 -8.05
CA ALA A 142 -12.28 1.54 -7.69
C ALA A 142 -12.07 2.00 -6.23
N TYR A 143 -12.69 3.13 -5.85
CA TYR A 143 -12.90 3.46 -4.43
C TYR A 143 -13.97 2.52 -3.85
N MET A 144 -13.57 1.28 -3.51
CA MET A 144 -14.53 0.23 -3.13
C MET A 144 -15.24 0.51 -1.83
N ASN A 145 -14.51 0.95 -0.79
CA ASN A 145 -15.07 1.13 0.55
C ASN A 145 -16.13 2.23 0.62
N THR A 146 -15.99 3.27 -0.18
CA THR A 146 -16.92 4.42 -0.18
C THR A 146 -18.16 4.21 -1.04
N GLY A 147 -18.28 3.09 -1.73
CA GLY A 147 -19.44 2.75 -2.56
C GLY A 147 -19.14 2.63 -4.05
N ILE A 148 -17.95 2.16 -4.39
CA ILE A 148 -17.57 1.78 -5.77
C ILE A 148 -17.57 2.97 -6.73
N GLN A 149 -16.97 4.09 -6.33
CA GLN A 149 -16.72 5.20 -7.24
C GLN A 149 -15.52 4.86 -8.15
N ARG A 150 -15.56 5.41 -9.36
CA ARG A 150 -14.46 5.21 -10.30
C ARG A 150 -13.15 5.82 -9.77
N SER A 151 -12.05 5.13 -9.97
CA SER A 151 -10.68 5.65 -9.86
C SER A 151 -10.02 5.76 -11.23
N SER A 152 -8.80 6.30 -11.27
CA SER A 152 -7.98 6.25 -12.49
C SER A 152 -7.46 4.85 -12.81
N ALA A 153 -7.52 3.91 -11.86
CA ALA A 153 -7.22 2.50 -12.08
C ALA A 153 -8.40 1.69 -12.65
N THR A 154 -9.61 2.19 -12.55
CA THR A 154 -10.81 1.54 -13.08
C THR A 154 -10.66 1.28 -14.57
N PRO A 155 -10.90 0.05 -15.05
CA PRO A 155 -10.85 -0.26 -16.47
C PRO A 155 -11.83 0.57 -17.31
N MET A 156 -11.50 0.77 -18.58
CA MET A 156 -12.42 1.40 -19.52
C MET A 156 -13.71 0.55 -19.63
N TYR A 157 -14.84 1.22 -19.73
CA TYR A 157 -16.20 0.65 -19.79
C TYR A 157 -16.66 -0.06 -18.51
N ALA A 158 -15.89 -0.05 -17.44
CA ALA A 158 -16.35 -0.61 -16.18
C ALA A 158 -17.50 0.22 -15.58
N ASP A 159 -18.46 -0.50 -15.02
CA ASP A 159 -19.60 0.04 -14.29
C ASP A 159 -19.17 0.44 -12.87
N THR A 160 -19.44 1.68 -12.49
CA THR A 160 -19.25 2.18 -11.13
C THR A 160 -20.38 3.14 -10.76
N THR A 161 -20.50 3.47 -9.48
CA THR A 161 -21.54 4.40 -9.02
C THR A 161 -21.41 5.81 -9.62
N THR A 162 -20.22 6.21 -10.05
CA THR A 162 -19.97 7.51 -10.68
C THR A 162 -19.80 7.45 -12.19
N THR A 163 -19.72 6.25 -12.76
CA THR A 163 -19.70 5.99 -14.21
C THR A 163 -20.60 4.79 -14.53
N PRO A 164 -21.92 4.93 -14.39
CA PRO A 164 -22.83 3.81 -14.58
C PRO A 164 -22.91 3.37 -16.03
N VAL A 165 -23.12 2.07 -16.26
CA VAL A 165 -23.43 1.50 -17.57
C VAL A 165 -24.94 1.45 -17.75
N GLY A 166 -25.42 1.92 -18.91
CA GLY A 166 -26.85 1.94 -19.21
C GLY A 166 -27.15 2.51 -20.59
N LYS A 167 -28.42 2.83 -20.84
CA LYS A 167 -28.86 3.34 -22.15
C LYS A 167 -28.21 4.67 -22.56
N GLN A 168 -27.74 5.45 -21.60
CA GLN A 168 -27.19 6.80 -21.82
C GLN A 168 -25.70 6.91 -21.50
N SER A 169 -25.09 5.87 -20.95
CA SER A 169 -23.68 5.88 -20.52
C SER A 169 -23.05 4.51 -20.72
N ASN A 170 -21.81 4.49 -21.17
CA ASN A 170 -21.04 3.28 -21.45
C ASN A 170 -20.05 2.95 -20.32
N GLY A 171 -20.25 3.44 -19.10
CA GLY A 171 -19.31 3.28 -18.02
C GLY A 171 -18.14 4.27 -18.10
N LYS A 172 -17.01 3.93 -17.53
CA LYS A 172 -15.82 4.77 -17.57
C LYS A 172 -15.23 4.86 -18.98
N MET A 173 -15.09 6.07 -19.51
CA MET A 173 -14.61 6.30 -20.89
C MET A 173 -13.09 6.55 -20.98
N GLN A 174 -12.41 6.80 -19.86
CA GLN A 174 -10.97 7.07 -19.84
C GLN A 174 -10.17 5.78 -19.68
N ASN A 175 -9.01 5.73 -20.30
CA ASN A 175 -8.05 4.65 -20.08
C ASN A 175 -7.60 4.61 -18.61
N ARG A 176 -7.19 3.42 -18.17
CA ARG A 176 -6.50 3.24 -16.91
C ARG A 176 -5.14 3.94 -16.98
N LYS A 177 -4.72 4.61 -15.91
CA LYS A 177 -3.35 5.08 -15.76
C LYS A 177 -2.39 3.90 -15.58
N ASP A 178 -1.21 3.99 -16.15
CA ASP A 178 -0.11 3.08 -15.89
C ASP A 178 0.74 3.65 -14.75
N LEU A 179 0.40 3.28 -13.51
CA LEU A 179 1.10 3.79 -12.33
C LEU A 179 2.55 3.32 -12.29
N ALA A 180 2.82 2.07 -12.69
CA ALA A 180 4.18 1.53 -12.62
C ALA A 180 5.13 2.31 -13.52
N SER A 181 4.74 2.57 -14.77
CA SER A 181 5.54 3.40 -15.69
C SER A 181 5.70 4.84 -15.18
N ILE A 182 4.63 5.46 -14.66
CA ILE A 182 4.71 6.83 -14.13
C ILE A 182 5.67 6.91 -12.93
N ILE A 183 5.67 5.92 -12.05
CA ILE A 183 6.59 5.90 -10.89
C ILE A 183 8.01 5.55 -11.32
N ALA A 184 8.20 4.71 -12.33
CA ALA A 184 9.53 4.43 -12.88
C ALA A 184 10.21 5.69 -13.43
N ASP A 185 9.43 6.60 -14.02
CA ASP A 185 9.94 7.90 -14.51
C ASP A 185 10.42 8.84 -13.38
N HIS A 186 10.25 8.47 -12.11
CA HIS A 186 10.86 9.20 -10.98
C HIS A 186 12.26 8.70 -10.62
N ASP A 187 12.86 7.82 -11.42
CA ASP A 187 14.19 7.22 -11.18
C ASP A 187 14.33 6.56 -9.81
N VAL A 188 13.23 5.99 -9.28
CA VAL A 188 13.28 5.25 -8.02
C VAL A 188 14.02 3.92 -8.21
N PRO A 189 14.70 3.39 -7.18
CA PRO A 189 15.57 2.20 -7.31
C PRO A 189 14.83 0.93 -7.72
N TYR A 190 13.51 0.85 -7.45
CA TYR A 190 12.73 -0.35 -7.71
C TYR A 190 11.26 -0.04 -7.90
N VAL A 191 10.68 -0.56 -8.97
CA VAL A 191 9.24 -0.57 -9.23
C VAL A 191 8.84 -1.99 -9.64
N ALA A 192 7.74 -2.48 -9.13
CA ALA A 192 7.21 -3.78 -9.52
C ALA A 192 5.68 -3.75 -9.57
N GLN A 193 5.12 -4.51 -10.47
CA GLN A 193 3.69 -4.78 -10.55
C GLN A 193 3.44 -6.27 -10.56
N THR A 194 2.47 -6.73 -9.77
CA THR A 194 2.10 -8.14 -9.69
C THR A 194 0.60 -8.29 -9.50
N THR A 195 0.10 -9.50 -9.63
CA THR A 195 -1.29 -9.83 -9.36
C THR A 195 -1.39 -11.15 -8.60
N LEU A 196 -2.33 -11.24 -7.67
CA LEU A 196 -2.57 -12.46 -6.89
C LEU A 196 -3.15 -13.60 -7.72
N SER A 197 -3.73 -13.32 -8.89
CA SER A 197 -4.22 -14.34 -9.81
C SER A 197 -3.10 -15.05 -10.59
N LEU A 198 -1.90 -14.47 -10.62
CA LEU A 198 -0.74 -15.00 -11.31
C LEU A 198 0.35 -15.37 -10.29
N ILE A 199 0.03 -16.26 -9.37
CA ILE A 199 0.94 -16.68 -8.27
C ILE A 199 2.27 -17.28 -8.76
N HIS A 200 2.43 -17.53 -10.06
CA HIS A 200 3.65 -18.05 -10.66
C HIS A 200 4.48 -16.99 -11.41
N ILE A 201 3.97 -15.75 -11.54
CA ILE A 201 4.63 -14.71 -12.33
C ILE A 201 4.60 -13.41 -11.51
N SER A 202 5.50 -13.30 -10.56
CA SER A 202 5.86 -12.03 -9.96
C SER A 202 7.29 -11.70 -10.37
N GLU A 203 7.47 -11.31 -11.64
CA GLU A 203 8.76 -10.82 -12.08
C GLU A 203 8.78 -9.30 -11.97
N PRO A 204 9.85 -8.73 -11.39
CA PRO A 204 10.06 -7.29 -11.45
C PRO A 204 10.30 -6.89 -12.92
N THR A 205 9.61 -5.87 -13.37
CA THR A 205 9.83 -5.25 -14.68
C THR A 205 10.82 -4.11 -14.56
#